data_f9c9d43f121cdd783ab635bad083216b
#
_entry.id   f9c9d43f121cdd783ab635bad083216b
#
_cell.length_a   1.000
_cell.length_b   1.000
_cell.length_c   1.000
_cell.angle_alpha   90.00
_cell.angle_beta   90.00
_cell.angle_gamma   90.00
#
_symmetry.space_group_name_H-M   'P 1'
#
loop_
_entity.id
_entity.type
_entity.pdbx_description
1 polymer ?
#
loop_
_entity_poly.entity_id
_entity_poly.type
_entity_poly.pdbx_seq_one_letter_code
_entity_poly.pdbx_strand_id
1 'polypeptide(L)'
;MRPTRPVSWLTPARKAFEAFPDGARQTVIDALSVAAEGGMAGIAKPMKGLGSGVFEVALPFRGNAFRVVYAVQLGDELWVVHAFQKKSTQGIKTPKHEIDLI
;
A
#
# COMPACT_ATOMS: atom_id res chain seq x y z
N MET A 1 10.30 -10.79 21.19
CA MET A 1 9.98 -9.56 20.44
C MET A 1 10.31 -9.75 18.97
N ARG A 2 9.35 -9.49 18.11
CA ARG A 2 9.61 -9.60 16.67
C ARG A 2 10.41 -8.39 16.20
N PRO A 3 11.45 -8.58 15.40
CA PRO A 3 12.11 -7.43 14.80
C PRO A 3 11.15 -6.73 13.83
N THR A 4 11.06 -5.43 13.94
CA THR A 4 10.27 -4.61 13.03
C THR A 4 11.09 -4.37 11.77
N ARG A 5 10.51 -4.63 10.61
CA ARG A 5 11.18 -4.38 9.34
C ARG A 5 11.25 -2.88 9.07
N PRO A 6 12.38 -2.38 8.59
CA PRO A 6 12.41 -1.00 8.11
C PRO A 6 11.47 -0.85 6.91
N VAL A 7 10.82 0.31 6.81
CA VAL A 7 9.95 0.62 5.67
C VAL A 7 10.72 1.52 4.71
N SER A 8 10.88 1.05 3.49
CA SER A 8 11.55 1.81 2.45
C SER A 8 10.55 2.16 1.35
N TRP A 9 10.78 3.26 0.67
CA TRP A 9 9.85 3.79 -0.32
C TRP A 9 10.54 4.02 -1.64
N LEU A 10 9.92 3.59 -2.73
CA LEU A 10 10.31 4.08 -4.03
C LEU A 10 9.89 5.54 -4.12
N THR A 11 10.74 6.38 -4.70
CA THR A 11 10.49 7.83 -4.71
C THR A 11 9.14 8.22 -5.31
N PRO A 12 8.71 7.68 -6.46
CA PRO A 12 7.39 8.03 -6.99
C PRO A 12 6.25 7.64 -6.06
N ALA A 13 6.37 6.49 -5.39
CA ALA A 13 5.34 6.05 -4.43
C ALA A 13 5.27 7.00 -3.24
N ARG A 14 6.41 7.43 -2.72
CA ARG A 14 6.45 8.35 -1.60
C ARG A 14 5.84 9.70 -1.95
N LYS A 15 6.16 10.22 -3.13
CA LYS A 15 5.59 11.49 -3.57
C LYS A 15 4.08 11.42 -3.71
N ALA A 16 3.56 10.36 -4.28
CA ALA A 16 2.12 10.16 -4.40
C ALA A 16 1.46 10.06 -3.03
N PHE A 17 2.08 9.31 -2.12
CA PHE A 17 1.57 9.14 -0.77
C PHE A 17 1.53 10.48 -0.01
N GLU A 18 2.55 11.30 -0.17
CA GLU A 18 2.62 12.59 0.52
C GLU A 18 1.49 13.54 0.11
N ALA A 19 0.88 13.30 -1.05
CA ALA A 19 -0.26 14.07 -1.52
C ALA A 19 -1.60 13.57 -0.97
N PHE A 20 -1.62 12.45 -0.26
CA PHE A 20 -2.85 11.94 0.34
C PHE A 20 -3.29 12.85 1.50
N PRO A 21 -4.60 12.95 1.78
CA PRO A 21 -5.08 13.67 2.98
C PRO A 21 -4.50 13.07 4.27
N ASP A 22 -4.36 13.90 5.30
CA ASP A 22 -3.77 13.47 6.57
C ASP A 22 -4.40 12.21 7.15
N GLY A 23 -5.73 12.15 7.17
CA GLY A 23 -6.42 10.97 7.71
C GLY A 23 -6.12 9.70 6.90
N ALA A 24 -6.04 9.83 5.57
CA ALA A 24 -5.71 8.70 4.72
C ALA A 24 -4.26 8.27 4.95
N ARG A 25 -3.34 9.22 5.05
CA ARG A 25 -1.93 8.90 5.32
C ARG A 25 -1.76 8.16 6.64
N GLN A 26 -2.43 8.62 7.68
CA GLN A 26 -2.31 7.98 8.99
C GLN A 26 -2.81 6.54 8.96
N THR A 27 -3.92 6.29 8.29
CA THR A 27 -4.47 4.94 8.16
C THR A 27 -3.51 4.03 7.41
N VAL A 28 -2.89 4.54 6.34
CA VAL A 28 -1.88 3.78 5.60
C VAL A 28 -0.67 3.49 6.47
N ILE A 29 -0.17 4.47 7.22
CA ILE A 29 0.98 4.27 8.10
C ILE A 29 0.68 3.21 9.15
N ASP A 30 -0.53 3.22 9.73
CA ASP A 30 -0.92 2.20 10.68
C ASP A 30 -0.91 0.81 10.04
N ALA A 31 -1.41 0.68 8.81
CA ALA A 31 -1.41 -0.58 8.10
C ALA A 31 0.01 -1.05 7.78
N LEU A 32 0.89 -0.14 7.37
CA LEU A 32 2.28 -0.48 7.09
C LEU A 32 3.03 -0.87 8.36
N SER A 33 2.70 -0.26 9.49
CA SER A 33 3.31 -0.63 10.77
C SER A 33 2.95 -2.06 11.16
N VAL A 34 1.69 -2.47 10.95
CA VAL A 34 1.27 -3.85 11.19
C VAL A 34 2.05 -4.80 10.27
N ALA A 35 2.21 -4.44 8.99
CA ALA A 35 2.95 -5.26 8.05
C ALA A 35 4.43 -5.35 8.42
N ALA A 36 5.03 -4.26 8.89
CA ALA A 36 6.43 -4.24 9.30
C ALA A 36 6.68 -5.16 10.49
N GLU A 37 5.67 -5.37 11.33
CA GLU A 37 5.76 -6.27 12.48
C GLU A 37 5.44 -7.72 12.10
N GLY A 38 5.20 -8.00 10.82
CA GLY A 38 4.95 -9.35 10.33
C GLY A 38 3.48 -9.72 10.20
N GLY A 39 2.57 -8.78 10.49
CA GLY A 39 1.13 -9.01 10.36
C GLY A 39 0.57 -8.50 9.03
N MET A 40 -0.75 -8.46 8.95
CA MET A 40 -1.46 -7.90 7.81
C MET A 40 -2.68 -7.17 8.35
N ALA A 41 -2.77 -5.89 8.05
CA ALA A 41 -3.91 -5.08 8.49
C ALA A 41 -5.20 -5.54 7.81
N GLY A 42 -6.35 -5.27 8.44
CA GLY A 42 -7.64 -5.66 7.88
C GLY A 42 -7.95 -5.04 6.52
N ILE A 43 -7.37 -3.87 6.23
CA ILE A 43 -7.57 -3.20 4.94
C ILE A 43 -6.54 -3.61 3.88
N ALA A 44 -5.62 -4.51 4.23
CA ALA A 44 -4.62 -5.02 3.31
C ALA A 44 -5.03 -6.40 2.80
N LYS A 45 -4.64 -6.71 1.57
CA LYS A 45 -4.90 -8.02 0.99
C LYS A 45 -3.78 -8.37 0.01
N PRO A 46 -3.53 -9.67 -0.22
CA PRO A 46 -2.55 -10.07 -1.23
C PRO A 46 -2.97 -9.60 -2.62
N MET A 47 -2.00 -9.21 -3.43
CA MET A 47 -2.25 -8.88 -4.83
C MET A 47 -1.98 -10.10 -5.70
N LYS A 48 -3.01 -10.50 -6.45
CA LYS A 48 -2.88 -11.64 -7.36
C LYS A 48 -2.10 -11.23 -8.60
N GLY A 49 -1.31 -12.15 -9.12
CA GLY A 49 -0.61 -11.95 -10.39
C GLY A 49 0.74 -11.26 -10.28
N LEU A 50 1.13 -10.82 -9.09
CA LEU A 50 2.41 -10.14 -8.88
C LEU A 50 3.37 -10.93 -8.00
N GLY A 51 3.10 -12.22 -7.83
CA GLY A 51 3.92 -13.07 -6.99
C GLY A 51 3.48 -13.04 -5.53
N SER A 52 4.11 -13.88 -4.72
CA SER A 52 3.84 -13.90 -3.28
C SER A 52 4.55 -12.74 -2.59
N GLY A 53 4.00 -12.30 -1.48
CA GLY A 53 4.62 -11.23 -0.69
C GLY A 53 4.32 -9.82 -1.17
N VAL A 54 3.42 -9.66 -2.14
CA VAL A 54 2.97 -8.34 -2.59
C VAL A 54 1.55 -8.12 -2.10
N PHE A 55 1.31 -7.00 -1.45
CA PHE A 55 0.03 -6.68 -0.82
C PHE A 55 -0.46 -5.30 -1.21
N GLU A 56 -1.76 -5.11 -1.18
CA GLU A 56 -2.40 -3.83 -1.44
C GLU A 56 -3.17 -3.38 -0.23
N VAL A 57 -2.95 -2.13 0.19
CA VAL A 57 -3.80 -1.46 1.16
C VAL A 57 -4.84 -0.67 0.38
N ALA A 58 -6.11 -0.96 0.62
CA ALA A 58 -7.21 -0.26 -0.04
C ALA A 58 -7.98 0.53 0.99
N LEU A 59 -8.09 1.84 0.78
CA LEU A 59 -8.68 2.74 1.75
C LEU A 59 -9.68 3.68 1.09
N PRO A 60 -10.99 3.55 1.40
CA PRO A 60 -11.94 4.58 1.02
C PRO A 60 -11.84 5.76 1.99
N PHE A 61 -11.86 6.99 1.45
CA PHE A 61 -11.75 8.17 2.27
C PHE A 61 -12.41 9.35 1.54
N ARG A 62 -13.51 9.85 2.09
CA ARG A 62 -14.23 11.02 1.55
C ARG A 62 -14.58 10.90 0.07
N GLY A 63 -15.12 9.75 -0.33
CA GLY A 63 -15.56 9.54 -1.71
C GLY A 63 -14.46 9.15 -2.68
N ASN A 64 -13.23 9.10 -2.24
CA ASN A 64 -12.09 8.66 -3.06
C ASN A 64 -11.58 7.34 -2.55
N ALA A 65 -10.85 6.63 -3.39
CA ALA A 65 -10.15 5.41 -2.99
C ALA A 65 -8.66 5.66 -3.06
N PHE A 66 -7.96 5.34 -1.98
CA PHE A 66 -6.52 5.44 -1.92
C PHE A 66 -5.93 4.04 -1.87
N ARG A 67 -4.88 3.80 -2.65
CA ARG A 67 -4.25 2.51 -2.75
C ARG A 67 -2.75 2.62 -2.54
N VAL A 68 -2.21 1.69 -1.78
CA VAL A 68 -0.76 1.60 -1.56
C VAL A 68 -0.38 0.15 -1.74
N VAL A 69 0.66 -0.11 -2.53
CA VAL A 69 1.16 -1.47 -2.77
C VAL A 69 2.52 -1.60 -2.11
N TYR A 70 2.70 -2.67 -1.34
CA TYR A 70 3.96 -2.94 -0.69
C TYR A 70 4.38 -4.39 -0.87
N ALA A 71 5.69 -4.63 -0.77
CA ALA A 71 6.27 -5.95 -0.89
C ALA A 71 7.09 -6.27 0.35
N VAL A 72 6.99 -7.51 0.85
CA VAL A 72 7.66 -7.92 2.08
C VAL A 72 8.74 -8.97 1.85
N GLN A 73 8.99 -9.37 0.61
CA GLN A 73 9.98 -10.39 0.29
C GLN A 73 11.18 -9.84 -0.47
N LEU A 74 11.49 -8.57 -0.27
CA LEU A 74 12.65 -7.94 -0.89
C LEU A 74 13.71 -7.70 0.20
N GLY A 75 14.39 -8.78 0.61
CA GLY A 75 15.36 -8.73 1.68
C GLY A 75 14.67 -8.61 3.03
N ASP A 76 15.26 -7.82 3.93
CA ASP A 76 14.74 -7.64 5.29
C ASP A 76 13.85 -6.41 5.43
N GLU A 77 13.57 -5.72 4.34
CA GLU A 77 12.80 -4.50 4.36
C GLU A 77 11.40 -4.70 3.80
N LEU A 78 10.49 -3.84 4.24
CA LEU A 78 9.20 -3.69 3.59
C LEU A 78 9.35 -2.54 2.59
N TRP A 79 9.01 -2.79 1.33
CA TRP A 79 9.11 -1.78 0.29
C TRP A 79 7.74 -1.32 -0.16
N VAL A 80 7.50 -0.01 -0.09
CA VAL A 80 6.32 0.58 -0.70
C VAL A 80 6.68 0.90 -2.15
N VAL A 81 6.05 0.18 -3.06
CA VAL A 81 6.44 0.22 -4.48
C VAL A 81 5.50 1.05 -5.33
N HIS A 82 4.29 1.32 -4.87
CA HIS A 82 3.33 2.11 -5.63
C HIS A 82 2.27 2.70 -4.72
N ALA A 83 1.79 3.89 -5.05
CA ALA A 83 0.69 4.55 -4.35
C ALA A 83 -0.08 5.39 -5.34
N PHE A 84 -1.40 5.40 -5.22
CA PHE A 84 -2.22 6.22 -6.12
C PHE A 84 -3.58 6.49 -5.50
N GLN A 85 -4.24 7.53 -6.01
CA GLN A 85 -5.59 7.89 -5.66
C GLN A 85 -6.49 7.59 -6.84
N LYS A 86 -7.62 6.95 -6.58
CA LYS A 86 -8.62 6.68 -7.59
C LYS A 86 -9.88 7.48 -7.26
N LYS A 87 -10.24 8.40 -8.12
CA LYS A 87 -11.51 9.11 -8.03
C LYS A 87 -12.58 8.25 -8.67
N SER A 88 -13.20 7.40 -7.90
CA SER A 88 -14.27 6.59 -8.46
C SER A 88 -15.12 6.01 -7.36
N THR A 89 -16.39 6.08 -7.57
CA THR A 89 -17.37 5.40 -6.77
C THR A 89 -17.64 4.00 -7.30
N GLN A 90 -17.05 3.64 -8.43
CA GLN A 90 -17.29 2.36 -9.07
C GLN A 90 -16.10 1.45 -8.96
N GLY A 91 -16.34 0.34 -8.34
CA GLY A 91 -15.39 -0.73 -8.36
C GLY A 91 -14.20 -0.53 -7.45
N ILE A 92 -13.77 -1.63 -6.95
CA ILE A 92 -12.67 -1.72 -6.01
C ILE A 92 -11.44 -2.32 -6.67
N LYS A 93 -11.52 -2.60 -7.98
CA LYS A 93 -10.41 -3.22 -8.70
C LYS A 93 -9.36 -2.19 -9.05
N THR A 94 -8.11 -2.55 -8.86
CA THR A 94 -6.99 -1.74 -9.30
C THR A 94 -7.00 -1.66 -10.82
N PRO A 95 -6.98 -0.44 -11.41
CA PRO A 95 -6.95 -0.31 -12.85
C PRO A 95 -5.73 -0.99 -13.45
N LYS A 96 -5.88 -1.52 -14.66
CA LYS A 96 -4.80 -2.25 -15.31
C LYS A 96 -3.54 -1.42 -15.47
N HIS A 97 -3.68 -0.15 -15.85
CA HIS A 97 -2.51 0.70 -16.05
C HIS A 97 -1.74 0.92 -14.74
N GLU A 98 -2.41 0.88 -13.59
CA GLU A 98 -1.72 0.98 -12.30
C GLU A 98 -0.98 -0.31 -11.99
N ILE A 99 -1.57 -1.46 -12.34
CA ILE A 99 -0.91 -2.74 -12.17
C ILE A 99 0.36 -2.78 -13.02
N ASP A 100 0.30 -2.28 -14.24
CA ASP A 100 1.45 -2.26 -15.15
C ASP A 100 2.59 -1.38 -14.64
N LEU A 101 2.29 -0.39 -13.80
CA LEU A 101 3.29 0.48 -13.20
C LEU A 101 3.95 -0.13 -11.95
N ILE A 102 3.36 -1.17 -11.40
CA ILE A 102 3.89 -1.85 -10.23
C ILE A 102 4.99 -2.82 -10.67
#